data_5417f2803932245ebbfe20ae298ad360
#
_entry.id   5417f2803932245ebbfe20ae298ad360
#
_cell.length_a   1.000
_cell.length_b   1.000
_cell.length_c   1.000
_cell.angle_alpha   90.00
_cell.angle_beta   90.00
_cell.angle_gamma   90.00
#
_symmetry.space_group_name_H-M   'P 1'
#
loop_
_entity.id
_entity.type
_entity.pdbx_description
1 polymer ?
#
loop_
_entity_poly.entity_id
_entity_poly.type
_entity_poly.pdbx_seq_one_letter_code
_entity_poly.pdbx_strand_id
1 'polypeptide(L)'
;MSSPRPLLPGSLARRLRWGAGWLLAAGAAGPLGAHGDDQRVLELLTAELARAPDADLHLRRGELHRHLRDWERAEADYAAAARLAPELAVVAYFRARARLEAGDAEGALPAIDRFLAAEPGSPEGWFLRAEIHAAARRTAAAAADCARGIELAPEPRPEHYLRHARLLAGGGERVAALTALEAGLGRLGPVISLVEEALALDLERGEPEAALRRIDTALAAAPRREGWLFRRGEVLERAGRSEAARAAYAEGLAALLALPERLRDTVPMEKLERDLRRALGRLTPP
;
A
#
# COMPACT_ATOMS: atom_id res chain seq x y z
N MET A 1 -61.04 -16.66 0.58
CA MET A 1 -60.45 -15.78 1.61
C MET A 1 -59.10 -16.37 1.97
N SER A 2 -58.07 -15.96 1.26
CA SER A 2 -56.68 -16.43 1.47
C SER A 2 -55.90 -15.31 2.15
N SER A 3 -55.43 -15.53 3.35
CA SER A 3 -54.63 -14.60 4.12
C SER A 3 -53.24 -14.43 3.48
N PRO A 4 -52.70 -13.22 3.39
CA PRO A 4 -51.35 -13.02 2.92
C PRO A 4 -50.34 -13.41 4.01
N ARG A 5 -49.31 -14.19 3.63
CA ARG A 5 -48.15 -14.49 4.45
C ARG A 5 -47.33 -13.19 4.67
N PRO A 6 -46.82 -12.94 5.87
CA PRO A 6 -45.98 -11.77 6.11
C PRO A 6 -44.62 -11.98 5.47
N LEU A 7 -44.21 -10.98 4.68
CA LEU A 7 -42.87 -10.83 4.15
C LEU A 7 -41.89 -10.64 5.33
N LEU A 8 -40.90 -11.50 5.43
CA LEU A 8 -39.79 -11.37 6.40
C LEU A 8 -38.95 -10.14 6.06
N PRO A 9 -38.91 -9.12 6.91
CA PRO A 9 -37.97 -8.04 6.74
C PRO A 9 -36.65 -8.38 7.43
N GLY A 10 -35.53 -8.35 6.77
CA GLY A 10 -34.29 -8.30 7.48
C GLY A 10 -33.04 -8.84 6.80
N SER A 11 -33.14 -9.70 5.78
CA SER A 11 -31.94 -10.33 5.21
C SER A 11 -31.26 -9.53 4.09
N LEU A 12 -32.01 -8.76 3.29
CA LEU A 12 -31.41 -7.98 2.19
C LEU A 12 -30.77 -6.66 2.66
N ALA A 13 -31.35 -5.99 3.65
CA ALA A 13 -30.81 -4.75 4.19
C ALA A 13 -29.49 -4.95 4.99
N ARG A 14 -29.28 -6.14 5.55
CA ARG A 14 -28.00 -6.51 6.19
C ARG A 14 -26.89 -6.81 5.17
N ARG A 15 -27.21 -7.38 4.01
CA ARG A 15 -26.23 -7.70 2.95
C ARG A 15 -25.58 -6.45 2.35
N LEU A 16 -26.28 -5.32 2.31
CA LEU A 16 -25.78 -4.07 1.76
C LEU A 16 -24.89 -3.23 2.72
N ARG A 17 -24.91 -3.53 4.03
CA ARG A 17 -24.09 -2.81 5.02
C ARG A 17 -22.65 -3.34 5.15
N TRP A 18 -22.35 -4.51 4.60
CA TRP A 18 -21.06 -5.18 4.75
C TRP A 18 -20.07 -4.92 3.61
N GLY A 19 -20.56 -4.47 2.44
CA GLY A 19 -19.77 -4.43 1.21
C GLY A 19 -18.70 -3.34 1.09
N ALA A 20 -18.85 -2.18 1.69
CA ALA A 20 -17.90 -1.08 1.50
C ALA A 20 -17.48 -0.37 2.80
N GLY A 21 -18.36 -0.30 3.80
CA GLY A 21 -18.08 0.48 5.01
C GLY A 21 -17.12 -0.17 6.00
N TRP A 22 -17.02 -1.49 6.01
CA TRP A 22 -16.21 -2.25 6.97
C TRP A 22 -14.76 -2.46 6.52
N LEU A 23 -14.54 -2.64 5.22
CA LEU A 23 -13.18 -2.75 4.67
C LEU A 23 -12.39 -1.45 4.82
N LEU A 24 -13.08 -0.29 4.83
CA LEU A 24 -12.47 1.01 5.06
C LEU A 24 -12.19 1.32 6.54
N ALA A 25 -12.96 0.74 7.47
CA ALA A 25 -12.77 0.97 8.92
C ALA A 25 -11.65 0.11 9.52
N ALA A 26 -11.31 -1.02 8.92
CA ALA A 26 -10.26 -1.91 9.39
C ALA A 26 -8.82 -1.41 9.12
N GLY A 27 -8.67 -0.31 8.39
CA GLY A 27 -7.36 0.30 8.07
C GLY A 27 -6.91 1.46 8.95
N ALA A 28 -7.77 1.97 9.83
CA ALA A 28 -7.45 3.08 10.71
C ALA A 28 -7.04 2.57 12.11
N ALA A 29 -5.83 2.04 12.24
CA ALA A 29 -5.19 1.88 13.54
C ALA A 29 -4.87 3.28 14.09
N GLY A 30 -5.66 3.79 15.01
CA GLY A 30 -5.36 4.95 15.84
C GLY A 30 -4.17 4.66 16.77
N PRO A 31 -3.53 5.69 17.34
CA PRO A 31 -2.29 5.55 18.09
C PRO A 31 -2.46 4.72 19.35
N LEU A 32 -1.41 3.97 19.68
CA LEU A 32 -1.17 3.19 20.88
C LEU A 32 -1.54 3.97 22.16
N GLY A 33 -2.72 3.67 22.72
CA GLY A 33 -3.22 4.32 23.94
C GLY A 33 -4.43 3.64 24.58
N ALA A 34 -4.97 2.58 23.95
CA ALA A 34 -6.31 2.06 24.22
C ALA A 34 -6.35 0.64 24.83
N HIS A 35 -5.28 0.09 25.39
CA HIS A 35 -5.31 -1.27 25.95
C HIS A 35 -6.39 -1.49 27.02
N GLY A 36 -6.77 -0.43 27.77
CA GLY A 36 -7.87 -0.50 28.73
C GLY A 36 -9.26 -0.56 28.07
N ASP A 37 -9.41 0.10 26.92
CA ASP A 37 -10.67 0.13 26.18
C ASP A 37 -10.89 -1.19 25.43
N ASP A 38 -9.82 -1.77 24.85
CA ASP A 38 -9.88 -3.06 24.13
C ASP A 38 -10.34 -4.20 25.04
N GLN A 39 -9.80 -4.27 26.27
CA GLN A 39 -10.19 -5.28 27.25
C GLN A 39 -11.66 -5.15 27.62
N ARG A 40 -12.13 -3.93 27.84
CA ARG A 40 -13.54 -3.67 28.15
C ARG A 40 -14.47 -4.04 26.99
N VAL A 41 -14.07 -3.75 25.76
CA VAL A 41 -14.83 -4.16 24.55
C VAL A 41 -14.87 -5.67 24.42
N LEU A 42 -13.77 -6.39 24.70
CA LEU A 42 -13.75 -7.86 24.73
C LEU A 42 -14.74 -8.44 25.77
N GLU A 43 -14.78 -7.86 26.95
CA GLU A 43 -15.71 -8.27 28.01
C GLU A 43 -17.18 -8.08 27.58
N LEU A 44 -17.50 -6.93 26.98
CA LEU A 44 -18.84 -6.63 26.47
C LEU A 44 -19.24 -7.59 25.36
N LEU A 45 -18.40 -7.79 24.33
CA LEU A 45 -18.68 -8.73 23.25
C LEU A 45 -18.85 -10.17 23.76
N THR A 46 -18.05 -10.56 24.76
CA THR A 46 -18.14 -11.88 25.37
C THR A 46 -19.48 -12.06 26.15
N ALA A 47 -19.90 -11.03 26.87
CA ALA A 47 -21.19 -11.04 27.58
C ALA A 47 -22.39 -11.09 26.62
N GLU A 48 -22.31 -10.39 25.49
CA GLU A 48 -23.36 -10.42 24.45
C GLU A 48 -23.41 -11.79 23.78
N LEU A 49 -22.28 -12.38 23.41
CA LEU A 49 -22.20 -13.73 22.83
C LEU A 49 -22.69 -14.82 23.77
N ALA A 50 -22.53 -14.66 25.10
CA ALA A 50 -23.05 -15.56 26.07
C ALA A 50 -24.61 -15.55 26.16
N ARG A 51 -25.24 -14.42 25.76
CA ARG A 51 -26.69 -14.27 25.71
C ARG A 51 -27.30 -14.81 24.42
N ALA A 52 -26.65 -14.50 23.30
CA ALA A 52 -27.08 -14.95 21.97
C ALA A 52 -25.88 -15.10 21.03
N PRO A 53 -25.60 -16.30 20.51
CA PRO A 53 -24.59 -16.50 19.48
C PRO A 53 -24.98 -15.72 18.22
N ASP A 54 -24.05 -14.91 17.73
CA ASP A 54 -24.21 -14.07 16.53
C ASP A 54 -22.91 -14.02 15.75
N ALA A 55 -23.00 -14.18 14.42
CA ALA A 55 -21.82 -14.23 13.55
C ALA A 55 -21.08 -12.89 13.48
N ASP A 56 -21.79 -11.77 13.55
CA ASP A 56 -21.21 -10.43 13.56
C ASP A 56 -20.43 -10.17 14.85
N LEU A 57 -20.99 -10.54 15.99
CA LEU A 57 -20.32 -10.41 17.28
C LEU A 57 -19.04 -11.27 17.36
N HIS A 58 -19.10 -12.50 16.86
CA HIS A 58 -17.91 -13.35 16.75
C HIS A 58 -16.87 -12.71 15.83
N LEU A 59 -17.27 -12.18 14.67
CA LEU A 59 -16.35 -11.52 13.74
C LEU A 59 -15.68 -10.31 14.40
N ARG A 60 -16.44 -9.46 15.10
CA ARG A 60 -15.90 -8.29 15.81
C ARG A 60 -14.93 -8.68 16.91
N ARG A 61 -15.27 -9.70 17.71
CA ARG A 61 -14.37 -10.17 18.76
C ARG A 61 -13.12 -10.81 18.18
N GLY A 62 -13.24 -11.57 17.10
CA GLY A 62 -12.10 -12.12 16.35
C GLY A 62 -11.17 -11.05 15.79
N GLU A 63 -11.70 -9.96 15.23
CA GLU A 63 -10.90 -8.83 14.79
C GLU A 63 -10.15 -8.15 15.95
N LEU A 64 -10.78 -8.02 17.10
CA LEU A 64 -10.12 -7.46 18.28
C LEU A 64 -9.01 -8.39 18.80
N HIS A 65 -9.25 -9.70 18.85
CA HIS A 65 -8.21 -10.69 19.15
C HIS A 65 -7.04 -10.63 18.15
N ARG A 66 -7.33 -10.46 16.84
CA ARG A 66 -6.31 -10.27 15.81
C ARG A 66 -5.46 -9.02 16.06
N HIS A 67 -6.08 -7.89 16.40
CA HIS A 67 -5.35 -6.66 16.74
C HIS A 67 -4.45 -6.85 17.97
N LEU A 68 -4.89 -7.63 18.94
CA LEU A 68 -4.11 -8.01 20.12
C LEU A 68 -3.09 -9.13 19.85
N ARG A 69 -3.00 -9.61 18.60
CA ARG A 69 -2.15 -10.73 18.18
C ARG A 69 -2.45 -12.05 18.89
N ASP A 70 -3.67 -12.22 19.41
CA ASP A 70 -4.16 -13.47 19.94
C ASP A 70 -4.77 -14.29 18.80
N TRP A 71 -3.90 -14.91 18.02
CA TRP A 71 -4.27 -15.60 16.78
C TRP A 71 -5.18 -16.80 17.03
N GLU A 72 -4.99 -17.50 18.13
CA GLU A 72 -5.78 -18.67 18.50
C GLU A 72 -7.24 -18.28 18.78
N ARG A 73 -7.46 -17.25 19.60
CA ARG A 73 -8.82 -16.76 19.88
C ARG A 73 -9.46 -16.11 18.66
N ALA A 74 -8.69 -15.40 17.85
CA ALA A 74 -9.19 -14.84 16.60
C ALA A 74 -9.70 -15.95 15.66
N GLU A 75 -8.93 -17.01 15.45
CA GLU A 75 -9.33 -18.16 14.60
C GLU A 75 -10.55 -18.90 15.17
N ALA A 76 -10.64 -19.06 16.49
CA ALA A 76 -11.81 -19.67 17.12
C ALA A 76 -13.10 -18.86 16.87
N ASP A 77 -13.01 -17.54 16.95
CA ASP A 77 -14.14 -16.64 16.68
C ASP A 77 -14.50 -16.63 15.19
N TYR A 78 -13.54 -16.57 14.28
CA TYR A 78 -13.83 -16.68 12.84
C TYR A 78 -14.45 -18.03 12.48
N ALA A 79 -13.99 -19.12 13.10
CA ALA A 79 -14.60 -20.44 12.90
C ALA A 79 -16.03 -20.49 13.42
N ALA A 80 -16.33 -19.84 14.56
CA ALA A 80 -17.69 -19.71 15.08
C ALA A 80 -18.58 -18.88 14.15
N ALA A 81 -18.10 -17.72 13.68
CA ALA A 81 -18.79 -16.89 12.71
C ALA A 81 -19.13 -17.65 11.42
N ALA A 82 -18.15 -18.42 10.88
CA ALA A 82 -18.35 -19.23 9.67
C ALA A 82 -19.37 -20.36 9.85
N ARG A 83 -19.52 -20.91 11.06
CA ARG A 83 -20.57 -21.92 11.35
C ARG A 83 -21.97 -21.30 11.43
N LEU A 84 -22.08 -20.10 12.00
CA LEU A 84 -23.34 -19.38 12.14
C LEU A 84 -23.85 -18.77 10.84
N ALA A 85 -22.94 -18.33 10.00
CA ALA A 85 -23.24 -17.69 8.72
C ALA A 85 -22.24 -18.15 7.62
N PRO A 86 -22.38 -19.37 7.11
CA PRO A 86 -21.47 -19.95 6.13
C PRO A 86 -21.46 -19.20 4.77
N GLU A 87 -22.52 -18.45 4.48
CA GLU A 87 -22.63 -17.58 3.30
C GLU A 87 -21.89 -16.25 3.46
N LEU A 88 -21.42 -15.90 4.65
CA LEU A 88 -20.75 -14.64 4.91
C LEU A 88 -19.28 -14.69 4.46
N ALA A 89 -19.04 -14.39 3.18
CA ALA A 89 -17.72 -14.51 2.56
C ALA A 89 -16.63 -13.71 3.29
N VAL A 90 -16.99 -12.57 3.89
CA VAL A 90 -16.02 -11.69 4.58
C VAL A 90 -15.31 -12.37 5.75
N VAL A 91 -15.90 -13.39 6.38
CA VAL A 91 -15.24 -14.19 7.43
C VAL A 91 -13.98 -14.86 6.88
N ALA A 92 -14.04 -15.36 5.64
CA ALA A 92 -12.90 -15.99 4.99
C ALA A 92 -11.78 -14.96 4.70
N TYR A 93 -12.12 -13.72 4.36
CA TYR A 93 -11.17 -12.62 4.18
C TYR A 93 -10.41 -12.32 5.49
N PHE A 94 -11.12 -12.10 6.59
CA PHE A 94 -10.48 -11.79 7.88
C PHE A 94 -9.64 -12.96 8.41
N ARG A 95 -10.10 -14.17 8.18
CA ARG A 95 -9.36 -15.39 8.51
C ARG A 95 -8.06 -15.51 7.73
N ALA A 96 -8.08 -15.21 6.42
CA ALA A 96 -6.88 -15.16 5.60
C ALA A 96 -5.90 -14.09 6.09
N ARG A 97 -6.41 -12.91 6.43
CA ARG A 97 -5.62 -11.80 6.94
C ARG A 97 -4.95 -12.14 8.28
N ALA A 98 -5.70 -12.72 9.22
CA ALA A 98 -5.16 -13.13 10.52
C ALA A 98 -4.03 -14.15 10.36
N ARG A 99 -4.18 -15.15 9.49
CA ARG A 99 -3.16 -16.15 9.21
C ARG A 99 -1.91 -15.54 8.57
N LEU A 100 -2.09 -14.63 7.61
CA LEU A 100 -0.96 -13.89 7.03
C LEU A 100 -0.19 -13.11 8.10
N GLU A 101 -0.89 -12.37 8.96
CA GLU A 101 -0.29 -11.60 10.05
C GLU A 101 0.37 -12.48 11.13
N ALA A 102 -0.13 -13.71 11.31
CA ALA A 102 0.49 -14.73 12.15
C ALA A 102 1.73 -15.39 11.51
N GLY A 103 2.05 -15.07 10.24
CA GLY A 103 3.17 -15.64 9.50
C GLY A 103 2.84 -16.94 8.76
N ASP A 104 1.59 -17.40 8.78
CA ASP A 104 1.10 -18.59 8.08
C ASP A 104 0.54 -18.22 6.69
N ALA A 105 1.42 -17.85 5.78
CA ALA A 105 1.05 -17.47 4.42
C ALA A 105 0.43 -18.64 3.64
N GLU A 106 0.94 -19.85 3.80
CA GLU A 106 0.39 -21.03 3.11
C GLU A 106 -1.00 -21.39 3.63
N GLY A 107 -1.21 -21.34 4.93
CA GLY A 107 -2.51 -21.57 5.54
C GLY A 107 -3.54 -20.47 5.24
N ALA A 108 -3.10 -19.27 4.85
CA ALA A 108 -4.00 -18.18 4.47
C ALA A 108 -4.63 -18.37 3.08
N LEU A 109 -3.96 -19.06 2.15
CA LEU A 109 -4.41 -19.21 0.75
C LEU A 109 -5.81 -19.82 0.61
N PRO A 110 -6.15 -20.96 1.25
CA PRO A 110 -7.48 -21.53 1.09
C PRO A 110 -8.61 -20.59 1.55
N ALA A 111 -8.33 -19.75 2.54
CA ALA A 111 -9.33 -18.81 3.05
C ALA A 111 -9.54 -17.64 2.07
N ILE A 112 -8.48 -17.05 1.53
CA ILE A 112 -8.64 -15.97 0.56
C ILE A 112 -9.20 -16.47 -0.77
N ASP A 113 -8.87 -17.67 -1.19
CA ASP A 113 -9.45 -18.28 -2.39
C ASP A 113 -10.96 -18.48 -2.25
N ARG A 114 -11.42 -18.94 -1.07
CA ARG A 114 -12.85 -19.04 -0.76
C ARG A 114 -13.53 -17.66 -0.81
N PHE A 115 -12.91 -16.63 -0.28
CA PHE A 115 -13.43 -15.26 -0.37
C PHE A 115 -13.56 -14.81 -1.82
N LEU A 116 -12.50 -14.95 -2.61
CA LEU A 116 -12.48 -14.54 -4.02
C LEU A 116 -13.40 -15.36 -4.93
N ALA A 117 -13.69 -16.62 -4.56
CA ALA A 117 -14.71 -17.43 -5.25
C ALA A 117 -16.12 -16.86 -5.07
N ALA A 118 -16.41 -16.26 -3.91
CA ALA A 118 -17.69 -15.62 -3.60
C ALA A 118 -17.73 -14.16 -4.08
N GLU A 119 -16.60 -13.44 -4.00
CA GLU A 119 -16.49 -12.01 -4.28
C GLU A 119 -15.34 -11.74 -5.29
N PRO A 120 -15.45 -12.23 -6.54
CA PRO A 120 -14.37 -12.10 -7.53
C PRO A 120 -14.10 -10.65 -7.97
N GLY A 121 -15.05 -9.75 -7.71
CA GLY A 121 -14.95 -8.32 -8.00
C GLY A 121 -14.31 -7.47 -6.89
N SER A 122 -13.90 -8.07 -5.75
CA SER A 122 -13.30 -7.33 -4.64
C SER A 122 -11.82 -7.03 -4.90
N PRO A 123 -11.42 -5.77 -5.13
CA PRO A 123 -10.01 -5.40 -5.25
C PRO A 123 -9.23 -5.72 -3.97
N GLU A 124 -9.84 -5.57 -2.79
CA GLU A 124 -9.22 -5.85 -1.48
C GLU A 124 -8.84 -7.33 -1.35
N GLY A 125 -9.70 -8.22 -1.84
CA GLY A 125 -9.43 -9.65 -1.86
C GLY A 125 -8.21 -10.00 -2.72
N TRP A 126 -8.12 -9.40 -3.90
CA TRP A 126 -6.98 -9.58 -4.79
C TRP A 126 -5.69 -8.99 -4.20
N PHE A 127 -5.75 -7.82 -3.59
CA PHE A 127 -4.58 -7.24 -2.91
C PHE A 127 -4.13 -8.08 -1.72
N LEU A 128 -5.06 -8.61 -0.92
CA LEU A 128 -4.70 -9.50 0.18
C LEU A 128 -4.06 -10.81 -0.33
N ARG A 129 -4.59 -11.41 -1.42
CA ARG A 129 -3.99 -12.61 -1.99
C ARG A 129 -2.60 -12.33 -2.57
N ALA A 130 -2.40 -11.14 -3.17
CA ALA A 130 -1.07 -10.70 -3.60
C ALA A 130 -0.09 -10.60 -2.42
N GLU A 131 -0.52 -10.08 -1.27
CA GLU A 131 0.30 -10.04 -0.05
C GLU A 131 0.66 -11.45 0.46
N ILE A 132 -0.32 -12.34 0.46
CA ILE A 132 -0.13 -13.75 0.84
C ILE A 132 0.87 -14.45 -0.10
N HIS A 133 0.71 -14.28 -1.42
CA HIS A 133 1.65 -14.82 -2.40
C HIS A 133 3.06 -14.25 -2.25
N ALA A 134 3.17 -12.94 -1.98
CA ALA A 134 4.47 -12.30 -1.74
C ALA A 134 5.15 -12.86 -0.48
N ALA A 135 4.41 -13.05 0.61
CA ALA A 135 4.92 -13.66 1.84
C ALA A 135 5.34 -15.13 1.62
N ALA A 136 4.61 -15.86 0.77
CA ALA A 136 4.95 -17.22 0.35
C ALA A 136 6.04 -17.26 -0.75
N ARG A 137 6.69 -16.13 -1.08
CA ARG A 137 7.73 -15.99 -2.12
C ARG A 137 7.27 -16.39 -3.54
N ARG A 138 5.98 -16.33 -3.82
CA ARG A 138 5.36 -16.60 -5.12
C ARG A 138 5.21 -15.29 -5.90
N THR A 139 6.34 -14.67 -6.25
CA THR A 139 6.41 -13.28 -6.76
C THR A 139 5.55 -13.07 -8.01
N ALA A 140 5.57 -13.99 -8.97
CA ALA A 140 4.77 -13.87 -10.20
C ALA A 140 3.26 -13.90 -9.92
N ALA A 141 2.79 -14.79 -9.04
CA ALA A 141 1.40 -14.84 -8.63
C ALA A 141 0.98 -13.57 -7.88
N ALA A 142 1.85 -13.06 -7.00
CA ALA A 142 1.64 -11.81 -6.29
C ALA A 142 1.49 -10.62 -7.25
N ALA A 143 2.34 -10.53 -8.28
CA ALA A 143 2.27 -9.48 -9.29
C ALA A 143 0.96 -9.56 -10.10
N ALA A 144 0.57 -10.75 -10.53
CA ALA A 144 -0.67 -10.97 -11.28
C ALA A 144 -1.92 -10.57 -10.46
N ASP A 145 -1.99 -10.98 -9.20
CA ASP A 145 -3.09 -10.61 -8.30
C ASP A 145 -3.12 -9.12 -8.01
N CYS A 146 -1.94 -8.49 -7.83
CA CYS A 146 -1.84 -7.04 -7.63
C CYS A 146 -2.36 -6.27 -8.85
N ALA A 147 -2.00 -6.71 -10.07
CA ALA A 147 -2.52 -6.15 -11.32
C ALA A 147 -4.05 -6.25 -11.38
N ARG A 148 -4.59 -7.43 -11.04
CA ARG A 148 -6.04 -7.64 -11.03
C ARG A 148 -6.76 -6.75 -10.02
N GLY A 149 -6.19 -6.56 -8.82
CA GLY A 149 -6.70 -5.64 -7.83
C GLY A 149 -6.72 -4.18 -8.34
N ILE A 150 -5.68 -3.74 -9.05
CA ILE A 150 -5.60 -2.40 -9.65
C ILE A 150 -6.67 -2.21 -10.75
N GLU A 151 -6.90 -3.21 -11.59
CA GLU A 151 -7.94 -3.18 -12.63
C GLU A 151 -9.35 -3.01 -12.04
N LEU A 152 -9.63 -3.72 -10.95
CA LEU A 152 -10.94 -3.73 -10.30
C LEU A 152 -11.16 -2.51 -9.40
N ALA A 153 -10.09 -1.88 -8.91
CA ALA A 153 -10.21 -0.73 -8.02
C ALA A 153 -10.75 0.50 -8.77
N PRO A 154 -11.88 1.10 -8.33
CA PRO A 154 -12.38 2.34 -8.92
C PRO A 154 -11.37 3.48 -8.81
N GLU A 155 -10.73 3.60 -7.66
CA GLU A 155 -9.72 4.60 -7.32
C GLU A 155 -8.46 3.92 -6.77
N PRO A 156 -7.59 3.37 -7.63
CA PRO A 156 -6.35 2.77 -7.17
C PRO A 156 -5.41 3.85 -6.63
N ARG A 157 -4.75 3.52 -5.50
CA ARG A 157 -3.81 4.42 -4.84
C ARG A 157 -2.39 4.22 -5.35
N PRO A 158 -1.49 5.21 -5.19
CA PRO A 158 -0.09 5.09 -5.58
C PRO A 158 0.60 3.84 -5.04
N GLU A 159 0.28 3.44 -3.80
CA GLU A 159 0.86 2.28 -3.13
C GLU A 159 0.59 0.97 -3.88
N HIS A 160 -0.55 0.85 -4.56
CA HIS A 160 -0.87 -0.33 -5.35
C HIS A 160 0.07 -0.47 -6.55
N TYR A 161 0.34 0.63 -7.26
CA TYR A 161 1.27 0.65 -8.39
C TYR A 161 2.72 0.43 -7.95
N LEU A 162 3.13 1.03 -6.83
CA LEU A 162 4.46 0.81 -6.25
C LEU A 162 4.67 -0.66 -5.88
N ARG A 163 3.70 -1.27 -5.22
CA ARG A 163 3.74 -2.68 -4.85
C ARG A 163 3.84 -3.57 -6.09
N HIS A 164 2.98 -3.33 -7.09
CA HIS A 164 3.00 -4.09 -8.34
C HIS A 164 4.36 -3.98 -9.04
N ALA A 165 4.89 -2.78 -9.20
CA ALA A 165 6.19 -2.54 -9.82
C ALA A 165 7.33 -3.23 -9.05
N ARG A 166 7.34 -3.17 -7.72
CA ARG A 166 8.36 -3.83 -6.89
C ARG A 166 8.31 -5.35 -6.99
N LEU A 167 7.11 -5.93 -7.07
CA LEU A 167 6.93 -7.36 -7.30
C LEU A 167 7.50 -7.77 -8.65
N LEU A 168 7.19 -7.02 -9.72
CA LEU A 168 7.74 -7.28 -11.05
C LEU A 168 9.26 -7.12 -11.09
N ALA A 169 9.80 -6.04 -10.52
CA ALA A 169 11.24 -5.80 -10.47
C ALA A 169 11.97 -6.89 -9.66
N GLY A 170 11.40 -7.32 -8.53
CA GLY A 170 11.90 -8.42 -7.72
C GLY A 170 11.88 -9.78 -8.44
N GLY A 171 10.98 -9.95 -9.40
CA GLY A 171 10.93 -11.08 -10.33
C GLY A 171 11.89 -10.95 -11.53
N GLY A 172 12.64 -9.85 -11.63
CA GLY A 172 13.55 -9.56 -12.76
C GLY A 172 12.89 -8.84 -13.94
N GLU A 173 11.59 -8.59 -13.87
CA GLU A 173 10.79 -7.99 -14.95
C GLU A 173 10.80 -6.45 -14.91
N ARG A 174 12.00 -5.84 -14.98
CA ARG A 174 12.19 -4.39 -14.82
C ARG A 174 11.43 -3.55 -15.84
N VAL A 175 11.29 -4.05 -17.08
CA VAL A 175 10.52 -3.35 -18.13
C VAL A 175 9.04 -3.32 -17.78
N ALA A 176 8.49 -4.46 -17.35
CA ALA A 176 7.10 -4.54 -16.90
C ALA A 176 6.85 -3.67 -15.66
N ALA A 177 7.82 -3.60 -14.74
CA ALA A 177 7.75 -2.72 -13.57
C ALA A 177 7.64 -1.24 -13.97
N LEU A 178 8.46 -0.79 -14.93
CA LEU A 178 8.36 0.57 -15.47
C LEU A 178 7.00 0.82 -16.14
N THR A 179 6.51 -0.12 -16.94
CA THR A 179 5.19 -0.02 -17.56
C THR A 179 4.07 0.11 -16.52
N ALA A 180 4.15 -0.63 -15.42
CA ALA A 180 3.20 -0.53 -14.32
C ALA A 180 3.23 0.85 -13.64
N LEU A 181 4.42 1.42 -13.43
CA LEU A 181 4.58 2.77 -12.87
C LEU A 181 4.05 3.84 -13.83
N GLU A 182 4.30 3.70 -15.12
CA GLU A 182 3.79 4.61 -16.15
C GLU A 182 2.25 4.58 -16.23
N ALA A 183 1.65 3.41 -16.12
CA ALA A 183 0.20 3.30 -16.01
C ALA A 183 -0.35 4.03 -14.77
N GLY A 184 0.36 3.93 -13.63
CA GLY A 184 0.04 4.69 -12.42
C GLY A 184 0.15 6.19 -12.62
N LEU A 185 1.24 6.67 -13.21
CA LEU A 185 1.45 8.08 -13.52
C LEU A 185 0.42 8.62 -14.52
N GLY A 186 0.03 7.81 -15.50
CA GLY A 186 -1.02 8.17 -16.46
C GLY A 186 -2.40 8.32 -15.81
N ARG A 187 -2.71 7.50 -14.81
CA ARG A 187 -4.01 7.51 -14.12
C ARG A 187 -4.11 8.51 -12.98
N LEU A 188 -3.03 8.71 -12.24
CA LEU A 188 -2.99 9.50 -11.00
C LEU A 188 -2.33 10.88 -11.19
N GLY A 189 -1.67 11.11 -12.33
CA GLY A 189 -0.80 12.26 -12.54
C GLY A 189 0.61 12.04 -11.97
N PRO A 190 1.43 13.13 -11.91
CA PRO A 190 2.83 13.05 -11.52
C PRO A 190 3.03 12.88 -10.01
N VAL A 191 2.66 11.72 -9.49
CA VAL A 191 2.86 11.35 -8.08
C VAL A 191 4.35 11.10 -7.83
N ILE A 192 4.95 11.85 -6.93
CA ILE A 192 6.41 11.87 -6.68
C ILE A 192 6.96 10.48 -6.34
N SER A 193 6.27 9.69 -5.52
CA SER A 193 6.75 8.35 -5.16
C SER A 193 6.82 7.38 -6.36
N LEU A 194 5.91 7.51 -7.33
CA LEU A 194 5.94 6.73 -8.57
C LEU A 194 7.09 7.20 -9.47
N VAL A 195 7.32 8.52 -9.56
CA VAL A 195 8.44 9.09 -10.31
C VAL A 195 9.79 8.63 -9.73
N GLU A 196 9.92 8.63 -8.40
CA GLU A 196 11.13 8.15 -7.70
C GLU A 196 11.44 6.69 -7.97
N GLU A 197 10.43 5.83 -7.90
CA GLU A 197 10.59 4.40 -8.17
C GLU A 197 10.96 4.16 -9.65
N ALA A 198 10.32 4.86 -10.58
CA ALA A 198 10.64 4.78 -12.00
C ALA A 198 12.05 5.29 -12.31
N LEU A 199 12.48 6.40 -11.67
CA LEU A 199 13.84 6.94 -11.77
C LEU A 199 14.87 5.90 -11.29
N ALA A 200 14.63 5.25 -10.16
CA ALA A 200 15.53 4.23 -9.63
C ALA A 200 15.71 3.07 -10.63
N LEU A 201 14.62 2.58 -11.22
CA LEU A 201 14.67 1.52 -12.22
C LEU A 201 15.38 1.93 -13.52
N ASP A 202 15.17 3.18 -14.02
CA ASP A 202 15.88 3.69 -15.20
C ASP A 202 17.39 3.78 -14.93
N LEU A 203 17.81 4.20 -13.73
CA LEU A 203 19.21 4.25 -13.32
C LEU A 203 19.84 2.84 -13.20
N GLU A 204 19.12 1.87 -12.65
CA GLU A 204 19.58 0.47 -12.59
C GLU A 204 19.74 -0.16 -13.98
N ARG A 205 18.98 0.30 -14.98
CA ARG A 205 19.09 -0.14 -16.37
C ARG A 205 20.20 0.59 -17.15
N GLY A 206 20.79 1.61 -16.56
CA GLY A 206 21.79 2.42 -17.23
C GLY A 206 21.21 3.34 -18.30
N GLU A 207 19.99 3.83 -18.12
CA GLU A 207 19.23 4.67 -19.06
C GLU A 207 19.20 6.15 -18.59
N PRO A 208 20.31 6.90 -18.70
CA PRO A 208 20.40 8.24 -18.13
C PRO A 208 19.39 9.23 -18.74
N GLU A 209 19.07 9.09 -20.02
CA GLU A 209 18.10 9.97 -20.69
C GLU A 209 16.68 9.74 -20.16
N ALA A 210 16.31 8.48 -19.88
CA ALA A 210 15.04 8.17 -19.24
C ALA A 210 15.01 8.73 -17.81
N ALA A 211 16.07 8.53 -17.04
CA ALA A 211 16.23 9.09 -15.70
C ALA A 211 16.09 10.62 -15.67
N LEU A 212 16.71 11.34 -16.63
CA LEU A 212 16.58 12.79 -16.75
C LEU A 212 15.15 13.23 -17.05
N ARG A 213 14.43 12.54 -17.92
CA ARG A 213 13.00 12.82 -18.16
C ARG A 213 12.14 12.65 -16.90
N ARG A 214 12.43 11.64 -16.06
CA ARG A 214 11.73 11.47 -14.76
C ARG A 214 11.99 12.66 -13.83
N ILE A 215 13.25 13.11 -13.78
CA ILE A 215 13.61 14.27 -12.97
C ILE A 215 12.92 15.53 -13.48
N ASP A 216 12.82 15.73 -14.80
CA ASP A 216 12.10 16.87 -15.38
C ASP A 216 10.60 16.83 -15.00
N THR A 217 9.99 15.65 -15.03
CA THR A 217 8.60 15.44 -14.54
C THR A 217 8.47 15.82 -13.07
N ALA A 218 9.41 15.40 -12.23
CA ALA A 218 9.42 15.74 -10.81
C ALA A 218 9.63 17.24 -10.58
N LEU A 219 10.55 17.87 -11.30
CA LEU A 219 10.82 19.31 -11.21
C LEU A 219 9.60 20.16 -11.61
N ALA A 220 8.76 19.66 -12.53
CA ALA A 220 7.52 20.32 -12.92
C ALA A 220 6.42 20.20 -11.88
N ALA A 221 6.39 19.11 -11.09
CA ALA A 221 5.33 18.77 -10.14
C ALA A 221 5.69 19.09 -8.68
N ALA A 222 6.96 19.01 -8.31
CA ALA A 222 7.39 19.16 -6.93
C ALA A 222 7.50 20.65 -6.52
N PRO A 223 6.98 21.02 -5.34
CA PRO A 223 7.11 22.39 -4.82
C PRO A 223 8.54 22.73 -4.38
N ARG A 224 9.38 21.72 -4.20
CA ARG A 224 10.77 21.86 -3.77
C ARG A 224 11.69 21.23 -4.81
N ARG A 225 12.60 22.01 -5.35
CA ARG A 225 13.40 21.65 -6.52
C ARG A 225 14.82 21.24 -6.19
N GLU A 226 15.36 21.66 -5.07
CA GLU A 226 16.78 21.56 -4.70
C GLU A 226 17.30 20.11 -4.72
N GLY A 227 16.54 19.17 -4.16
CA GLY A 227 16.90 17.75 -4.15
C GLY A 227 16.86 17.10 -5.55
N TRP A 228 15.90 17.50 -6.39
CA TRP A 228 15.80 17.00 -7.76
C TRP A 228 16.90 17.54 -8.65
N LEU A 229 17.30 18.80 -8.48
CA LEU A 229 18.42 19.40 -9.18
C LEU A 229 19.75 18.74 -8.78
N PHE A 230 19.92 18.37 -7.50
CA PHE A 230 21.04 17.57 -7.06
C PHE A 230 21.09 16.22 -7.78
N ARG A 231 19.97 15.47 -7.79
CA ARG A 231 19.86 14.18 -8.51
C ARG A 231 20.12 14.34 -10.01
N ARG A 232 19.64 15.43 -10.63
CA ARG A 232 19.94 15.76 -12.03
C ARG A 232 21.44 15.87 -12.26
N GLY A 233 22.13 16.59 -11.38
CA GLY A 233 23.59 16.72 -11.43
C GLY A 233 24.28 15.36 -11.34
N GLU A 234 23.87 14.48 -10.41
CA GLU A 234 24.44 13.14 -10.27
C GLU A 234 24.26 12.27 -11.53
N VAL A 235 23.06 12.30 -12.15
CA VAL A 235 22.80 11.56 -13.40
C VAL A 235 23.67 12.09 -14.54
N LEU A 236 23.77 13.42 -14.69
CA LEU A 236 24.59 14.07 -15.73
C LEU A 236 26.07 13.79 -15.51
N GLU A 237 26.56 13.84 -14.27
CA GLU A 237 27.97 13.53 -13.93
C GLU A 237 28.32 12.09 -14.30
N ARG A 238 27.46 11.10 -13.95
CA ARG A 238 27.63 9.70 -14.35
C ARG A 238 27.58 9.50 -15.87
N ALA A 239 26.83 10.33 -16.58
CA ALA A 239 26.75 10.31 -18.03
C ALA A 239 27.91 11.04 -18.71
N GLY A 240 28.94 11.54 -17.96
CA GLY A 240 30.09 12.26 -18.48
C GLY A 240 29.79 13.69 -18.91
N ARG A 241 28.62 14.23 -18.59
CA ARG A 241 28.17 15.59 -19.00
C ARG A 241 28.51 16.61 -17.90
N SER A 242 29.79 16.80 -17.64
CA SER A 242 30.32 17.56 -16.49
C SER A 242 29.84 19.02 -16.44
N GLU A 243 29.78 19.72 -17.57
CA GLU A 243 29.29 21.12 -17.60
C GLU A 243 27.79 21.20 -17.22
N ALA A 244 26.98 20.33 -17.80
CA ALA A 244 25.55 20.26 -17.47
C ALA A 244 25.31 19.83 -16.03
N ALA A 245 26.10 18.90 -15.50
CA ALA A 245 26.07 18.49 -14.10
C ALA A 245 26.40 19.67 -13.18
N ARG A 246 27.44 20.43 -13.49
CA ARG A 246 27.81 21.63 -12.73
C ARG A 246 26.71 22.68 -12.72
N ALA A 247 26.07 22.92 -13.87
CA ALA A 247 24.92 23.83 -13.95
C ALA A 247 23.74 23.36 -13.06
N ALA A 248 23.40 22.07 -13.10
CA ALA A 248 22.34 21.52 -12.26
C ALA A 248 22.64 21.61 -10.75
N TYR A 249 23.90 21.36 -10.35
CA TYR A 249 24.30 21.52 -8.94
C TYR A 249 24.30 22.99 -8.50
N ALA A 250 24.70 23.92 -9.36
CA ALA A 250 24.66 25.36 -9.07
C ALA A 250 23.20 25.85 -8.91
N GLU A 251 22.31 25.43 -9.81
CA GLU A 251 20.87 25.73 -9.70
C GLU A 251 20.28 25.14 -8.41
N GLY A 252 20.65 23.90 -8.07
CA GLY A 252 20.21 23.24 -6.83
C GLY A 252 20.67 23.98 -5.58
N LEU A 253 21.91 24.43 -5.53
CA LEU A 253 22.44 25.25 -4.43
C LEU A 253 21.72 26.60 -4.34
N ALA A 254 21.51 27.27 -5.46
CA ALA A 254 20.76 28.52 -5.49
C ALA A 254 19.31 28.35 -4.99
N ALA A 255 18.63 27.29 -5.43
CA ALA A 255 17.28 26.96 -4.97
C ALA A 255 17.25 26.69 -3.46
N LEU A 256 18.22 25.96 -2.91
CA LEU A 256 18.34 25.68 -1.49
C LEU A 256 18.56 26.97 -0.69
N LEU A 257 19.48 27.82 -1.11
CA LEU A 257 19.80 29.09 -0.42
C LEU A 257 18.64 30.10 -0.48
N ALA A 258 17.76 30.00 -1.46
CA ALA A 258 16.56 30.81 -1.56
C ALA A 258 15.42 30.37 -0.61
N LEU A 259 15.54 29.21 0.04
CA LEU A 259 14.54 28.75 1.02
C LEU A 259 14.55 29.65 2.27
N PRO A 260 13.39 29.85 2.88
CA PRO A 260 13.31 30.45 4.22
C PRO A 260 14.20 29.70 5.23
N GLU A 261 14.83 30.42 6.14
CA GLU A 261 15.76 29.88 7.13
C GLU A 261 15.20 28.66 7.86
N ARG A 262 13.97 28.74 8.36
CA ARG A 262 13.26 27.63 9.05
C ARG A 262 13.17 26.32 8.22
N LEU A 263 13.24 26.39 6.90
CA LEU A 263 13.20 25.23 6.01
C LEU A 263 14.62 24.76 5.62
N ARG A 264 15.58 25.68 5.66
CA ARG A 264 16.98 25.44 5.35
C ARG A 264 17.73 24.85 6.55
N ASP A 265 17.47 25.35 7.75
CA ASP A 265 18.14 24.95 8.99
C ASP A 265 17.58 23.60 9.52
N THR A 266 17.74 22.58 8.69
CA THR A 266 17.41 21.19 9.01
C THR A 266 18.57 20.30 8.62
N VAL A 267 18.80 19.23 9.41
CA VAL A 267 19.90 18.28 9.15
C VAL A 267 19.92 17.75 7.71
N PRO A 268 18.79 17.41 7.07
CA PRO A 268 18.80 16.98 5.68
C PRO A 268 19.22 18.10 4.70
N MET A 269 18.82 19.35 4.97
CA MET A 269 19.15 20.48 4.08
C MET A 269 20.60 20.91 4.22
N GLU A 270 21.15 20.94 5.45
CA GLU A 270 22.57 21.17 5.69
C GLU A 270 23.45 20.09 5.01
N LYS A 271 22.98 18.83 5.03
CA LYS A 271 23.66 17.75 4.31
C LYS A 271 23.63 18.01 2.81
N LEU A 272 22.47 18.32 2.24
CA LEU A 272 22.31 18.59 0.81
C LEU A 272 23.17 19.77 0.37
N GLU A 273 23.25 20.84 1.17
CA GLU A 273 24.11 21.99 0.90
C GLU A 273 25.59 21.59 0.83
N ARG A 274 26.06 20.82 1.81
CA ARG A 274 27.46 20.30 1.81
C ARG A 274 27.73 19.42 0.57
N ASP A 275 26.78 18.56 0.20
CA ASP A 275 26.95 17.66 -0.93
C ASP A 275 26.94 18.42 -2.25
N LEU A 276 26.08 19.44 -2.43
CA LEU A 276 26.07 20.35 -3.58
C LEU A 276 27.38 21.12 -3.72
N ARG A 277 27.89 21.72 -2.63
CA ARG A 277 29.18 22.44 -2.65
C ARG A 277 30.36 21.52 -2.98
N ARG A 278 30.36 20.30 -2.43
CA ARG A 278 31.39 19.30 -2.73
C ARG A 278 31.36 18.88 -4.20
N ALA A 279 30.16 18.65 -4.77
CA ALA A 279 30.01 18.30 -6.17
C ALA A 279 30.49 19.43 -7.09
N LEU A 280 30.15 20.68 -6.79
CA LEU A 280 30.65 21.85 -7.52
C LEU A 280 32.17 21.97 -7.45
N GLY A 281 32.78 21.76 -6.26
CA GLY A 281 34.24 21.80 -6.12
C GLY A 281 34.96 20.73 -6.94
N ARG A 282 34.39 19.53 -7.08
CA ARG A 282 34.99 18.49 -7.95
C ARG A 282 34.96 18.82 -9.44
N LEU A 283 33.92 19.52 -9.86
CA LEU A 283 33.68 19.84 -11.28
C LEU A 283 34.21 21.24 -11.70
N THR A 284 34.83 21.97 -10.79
CA THR A 284 35.52 23.24 -11.12
C THR A 284 36.88 22.91 -11.72
N PRO A 285 37.20 23.36 -12.97
CA PRO A 285 38.53 23.17 -13.50
C PRO A 285 39.58 23.92 -12.65
N PRO A 286 40.80 23.40 -12.55
CA PRO A 286 41.89 24.02 -11.78
C PRO A 286 42.23 25.42 -12.28
#